data_76a907a7bf0e92636c9c1ef696cc1017
#
_entry.id   76a907a7bf0e92636c9c1ef696cc1017
#
_cell.length_a   1.000
_cell.length_b   1.000
_cell.length_c   1.000
_cell.angle_alpha   90.00
_cell.angle_beta   90.00
_cell.angle_gamma   90.00
#
_symmetry.space_group_name_H-M   'P 1'
#
loop_
_entity.id
_entity.type
_entity.pdbx_description
1 polymer ?
#
loop_
_entity_poly.entity_id
_entity_poly.type
_entity_poly.pdbx_seq_one_letter_code
_entity_poly.pdbx_strand_id
1 'polypeptide(L)'
;MKSEFNNILIENPELNNNSIVEPNPLNENSLNASLTKNLSLKEPTRTKKIILSFFTAFIFFSLLFFLYINKLPNINLLNNKYISLASTDKKSKNYIELKFNCKDPTIPVQLFNSSNDIKNHIKTLNVGGKDENITENFTFGFAGKYKVIIQFKDKLTSLKNLFSGCAQLSIANFEYFDSDEIVDMSGLFEGCLRLKYVEFGDFNTKKVITMENMFNGCINLNQLNLSNFDTSNVQYMNGMFSQCEELFSLDLSNFNTKNVIRMDSMFRGSDYLFILNMSSFDTSNVQDMSKMFDTCSNLPSLNISHFKTSRVTNMESIFHNCRKVMTFNLSQWDTSLVTSFSSMFSGCTKLSNVSIEHFDTSNVMYMDNMFLRCLNLTYLNIKNFKTSKVVTMENMFNGCEMLTSLDLSSFDTSNVVNMAGMFCSAFSLRSLNISNFRTKKVERMDYIFNHNLMLTSLDISNFDTINVDIKRNFFNGINPKGKIYINFDKVSNGILKQLPRGWEFIEK
;
A
#
# COMPACT_ATOMS: atom_id res chain seq x y z
N MET A 1 -23.05 -15.71 -28.57
CA MET A 1 -24.47 -15.61 -28.28
C MET A 1 -24.81 -14.16 -28.18
N LYS A 2 -25.47 -13.70 -29.25
CA LYS A 2 -26.04 -12.36 -29.36
C LYS A 2 -27.40 -12.36 -28.68
N SER A 3 -27.84 -11.16 -28.38
CA SER A 3 -29.21 -10.68 -28.17
C SER A 3 -29.65 -10.51 -26.73
N GLU A 4 -30.19 -9.35 -26.63
CA GLU A 4 -31.25 -8.81 -25.79
C GLU A 4 -30.86 -7.99 -24.60
N PHE A 5 -30.93 -6.66 -24.77
CA PHE A 5 -31.72 -5.73 -23.95
C PHE A 5 -31.82 -4.38 -24.68
N ASN A 6 -32.95 -4.22 -25.33
CA ASN A 6 -33.46 -2.93 -25.84
C ASN A 6 -34.48 -2.35 -24.85
N ASN A 7 -34.47 -1.04 -24.81
CA ASN A 7 -35.57 -0.12 -24.48
C ASN A 7 -36.05 0.00 -23.04
N ILE A 8 -35.85 1.18 -22.45
CA ILE A 8 -36.94 2.02 -21.90
C ILE A 8 -36.50 3.49 -21.93
N LEU A 9 -37.10 4.24 -22.86
CA LEU A 9 -37.33 5.68 -22.86
C LEU A 9 -38.45 5.97 -21.88
N ILE A 10 -38.34 6.98 -21.01
CA ILE A 10 -39.48 7.71 -20.48
C ILE A 10 -39.09 9.15 -20.21
N GLU A 11 -39.90 9.98 -20.76
CA GLU A 11 -40.09 11.40 -20.88
C GLU A 11 -39.99 12.25 -19.61
N ASN A 12 -39.55 13.51 -19.84
CA ASN A 12 -39.77 14.68 -18.98
C ASN A 12 -41.24 15.17 -19.07
N PRO A 13 -41.75 15.92 -18.07
CA PRO A 13 -42.12 17.31 -18.37
C PRO A 13 -41.79 18.38 -17.29
N GLU A 14 -41.27 19.48 -17.77
CA GLU A 14 -41.57 20.93 -17.57
C GLU A 14 -41.89 21.50 -16.16
N LEU A 15 -41.03 22.42 -15.76
CA LEU A 15 -41.14 23.90 -15.58
C LEU A 15 -42.36 24.49 -14.84
N ASN A 16 -42.15 25.22 -13.76
CA ASN A 16 -42.37 26.68 -13.73
C ASN A 16 -41.96 27.41 -12.43
N ASN A 17 -41.35 28.51 -12.65
CA ASN A 17 -40.93 29.73 -12.00
C ASN A 17 -41.57 30.26 -10.68
N ASN A 18 -40.67 31.02 -10.00
CA ASN A 18 -40.88 32.29 -9.23
C ASN A 18 -41.21 32.12 -7.73
N SER A 19 -40.45 32.65 -6.82
CA SER A 19 -40.09 34.05 -6.52
C SER A 19 -39.24 34.12 -5.21
N ILE A 20 -38.37 35.08 -5.25
CA ILE A 20 -37.47 35.52 -4.15
C ILE A 20 -38.25 36.22 -3.05
N VAL A 21 -38.00 35.93 -1.75
CA VAL A 21 -38.12 36.88 -0.62
C VAL A 21 -37.07 36.57 0.40
N GLU A 22 -36.25 37.55 0.75
CA GLU A 22 -35.19 37.58 1.76
C GLU A 22 -35.76 37.75 3.19
N PRO A 23 -34.92 37.57 4.26
CA PRO A 23 -35.37 37.26 5.62
C PRO A 23 -35.38 38.48 6.54
N ASN A 24 -36.11 38.39 7.65
CA ASN A 24 -35.85 39.20 8.84
C ASN A 24 -36.15 38.44 10.16
N PRO A 25 -35.49 38.80 11.26
CA PRO A 25 -35.12 37.90 12.35
C PRO A 25 -35.97 38.03 13.64
N LEU A 26 -35.69 37.09 14.57
CA LEU A 26 -35.99 37.13 16.03
C LEU A 26 -37.38 36.68 16.49
N ASN A 27 -37.47 35.53 17.14
CA ASN A 27 -37.76 35.48 18.57
C ASN A 27 -37.60 34.05 19.15
N GLU A 28 -36.67 33.94 20.08
CA GLU A 28 -36.62 32.83 21.03
C GLU A 28 -37.80 32.99 22.01
N ASN A 29 -38.68 32.05 22.04
CA ASN A 29 -39.53 31.63 23.15
C ASN A 29 -40.84 31.01 22.62
N SER A 30 -40.76 29.76 22.13
CA SER A 30 -41.91 28.84 22.12
C SER A 30 -41.45 27.43 21.71
N LEU A 31 -40.41 26.94 22.34
CA LEU A 31 -40.03 25.53 22.30
C LEU A 31 -40.65 24.87 23.53
N ASN A 32 -41.88 24.35 23.41
CA ASN A 32 -42.37 23.26 24.24
C ASN A 32 -43.89 23.09 24.16
N ALA A 33 -44.49 23.03 22.97
CA ALA A 33 -45.89 22.53 22.85
C ALA A 33 -46.30 22.24 21.39
N SER A 34 -45.62 21.35 20.64
CA SER A 34 -46.23 20.76 19.43
C SER A 34 -45.46 19.57 18.84
N LEU A 35 -44.81 18.76 19.66
CA LEU A 35 -44.05 17.57 19.18
C LEU A 35 -44.84 16.25 19.36
N THR A 36 -46.16 16.30 19.36
CA THR A 36 -46.98 15.09 19.42
C THR A 36 -48.18 15.14 18.49
N LYS A 37 -48.00 15.42 17.20
CA LYS A 37 -48.99 15.00 16.18
C LYS A 37 -48.37 15.07 14.78
N ASN A 38 -48.46 13.94 14.07
CA ASN A 38 -48.20 13.74 12.63
C ASN A 38 -46.78 13.31 12.22
N LEU A 39 -46.33 12.15 12.69
CA LEU A 39 -45.46 11.28 11.91
C LEU A 39 -46.32 10.12 11.37
N SER A 40 -46.97 10.36 10.24
CA SER A 40 -47.40 9.28 9.37
C SER A 40 -46.19 8.72 8.67
N LEU A 41 -45.64 7.63 9.18
CA LEU A 41 -44.55 6.87 8.54
C LEU A 41 -45.07 6.35 7.19
N LYS A 42 -44.69 7.01 6.09
CA LYS A 42 -44.79 6.40 4.76
C LYS A 42 -43.97 5.12 4.77
N GLU A 43 -44.59 4.00 4.46
CA GLU A 43 -43.87 2.73 4.31
C GLU A 43 -42.69 2.87 3.34
N PRO A 44 -41.52 2.37 3.70
CA PRO A 44 -40.36 2.43 2.82
C PRO A 44 -40.61 1.62 1.55
N THR A 45 -40.26 2.21 0.38
CA THR A 45 -40.38 1.57 -0.92
C THR A 45 -39.65 0.22 -0.93
N ARG A 46 -40.13 -0.72 -1.77
CA ARG A 46 -39.60 -2.10 -1.88
C ARG A 46 -38.08 -2.17 -1.96
N THR A 47 -37.45 -1.20 -2.63
CA THR A 47 -35.99 -1.05 -2.75
C THR A 47 -35.30 -0.68 -1.42
N LYS A 48 -35.91 0.20 -0.60
CA LYS A 48 -35.38 0.53 0.73
C LYS A 48 -35.52 -0.63 1.71
N LYS A 49 -36.60 -1.44 1.61
CA LYS A 49 -36.78 -2.66 2.40
C LYS A 49 -35.72 -3.71 2.04
N ILE A 50 -35.33 -3.84 0.75
CA ILE A 50 -34.28 -4.74 0.29
C ILE A 50 -32.90 -4.28 0.80
N ILE A 51 -32.56 -3.00 0.67
CA ILE A 51 -31.28 -2.44 1.15
C ILE A 51 -31.18 -2.57 2.68
N LEU A 52 -32.25 -2.30 3.42
CA LEU A 52 -32.29 -2.44 4.88
C LEU A 52 -32.15 -3.92 5.31
N SER A 53 -32.74 -4.86 4.54
CA SER A 53 -32.60 -6.31 4.75
C SER A 53 -31.18 -6.80 4.49
N PHE A 54 -30.48 -6.28 3.46
CA PHE A 54 -29.08 -6.57 3.22
C PHE A 54 -28.16 -6.00 4.31
N PHE A 55 -28.45 -4.78 4.80
CA PHE A 55 -27.69 -4.18 5.89
C PHE A 55 -27.88 -4.93 7.22
N THR A 56 -29.12 -5.33 7.54
CA THR A 56 -29.39 -6.13 8.74
C THR A 56 -28.81 -7.53 8.65
N ALA A 57 -28.85 -8.18 7.47
CA ALA A 57 -28.21 -9.46 7.24
C ALA A 57 -26.67 -9.35 7.36
N PHE A 58 -26.07 -8.29 6.81
CA PHE A 58 -24.64 -8.05 6.92
C PHE A 58 -24.18 -7.81 8.37
N ILE A 59 -24.92 -7.01 9.14
CA ILE A 59 -24.69 -6.80 10.58
C ILE A 59 -24.89 -8.11 11.35
N PHE A 60 -25.91 -8.90 11.03
CA PHE A 60 -26.17 -10.17 11.68
C PHE A 60 -25.08 -11.22 11.36
N PHE A 61 -24.61 -11.29 10.11
CA PHE A 61 -23.49 -12.15 9.73
C PHE A 61 -22.16 -11.69 10.35
N SER A 62 -21.92 -10.38 10.44
CA SER A 62 -20.72 -9.87 11.13
C SER A 62 -20.78 -10.11 12.64
N LEU A 63 -21.94 -9.99 13.28
CA LEU A 63 -22.14 -10.36 14.70
C LEU A 63 -22.02 -11.88 14.92
N LEU A 64 -22.58 -12.71 14.05
CA LEU A 64 -22.42 -14.17 14.11
C LEU A 64 -20.98 -14.60 13.88
N PHE A 65 -20.26 -13.94 12.95
CA PHE A 65 -18.83 -14.17 12.72
C PHE A 65 -17.98 -13.73 13.93
N PHE A 66 -18.32 -12.60 14.54
CA PHE A 66 -17.69 -12.12 15.79
C PHE A 66 -17.99 -13.07 16.97
N LEU A 67 -19.23 -13.57 17.10
CA LEU A 67 -19.61 -14.56 18.10
C LEU A 67 -19.01 -15.94 17.82
N TYR A 68 -18.80 -16.30 16.55
CA TYR A 68 -18.14 -17.54 16.15
C TYR A 68 -16.65 -17.49 16.45
N ILE A 69 -15.99 -16.37 16.19
CA ILE A 69 -14.57 -16.15 16.57
C ILE A 69 -14.41 -16.17 18.10
N ASN A 70 -15.35 -15.56 18.84
CA ASN A 70 -15.33 -15.59 20.31
C ASN A 70 -15.78 -16.93 20.92
N LYS A 71 -16.37 -17.84 20.12
CA LYS A 71 -16.73 -19.23 20.53
C LYS A 71 -15.74 -20.29 20.07
N LEU A 72 -14.74 -19.92 19.26
CA LEU A 72 -13.58 -20.80 19.08
C LEU A 72 -12.97 -20.97 20.48
N PRO A 73 -12.90 -22.19 21.01
CA PRO A 73 -12.37 -22.38 22.34
C PRO A 73 -10.98 -21.77 22.37
N ASN A 74 -10.78 -20.86 23.32
CA ASN A 74 -9.48 -20.33 23.66
C ASN A 74 -8.53 -21.53 23.82
N ILE A 75 -7.72 -21.80 22.82
CA ILE A 75 -6.64 -22.80 22.90
C ILE A 75 -5.71 -22.46 24.10
N ASN A 76 -5.76 -21.21 24.57
CA ASN A 76 -5.09 -20.74 25.77
C ASN A 76 -5.67 -21.26 27.10
N LEU A 77 -6.90 -21.81 27.16
CA LEU A 77 -7.50 -22.29 28.42
C LEU A 77 -7.09 -23.71 28.78
N LEU A 78 -6.57 -24.49 27.84
CA LEU A 78 -6.05 -25.85 28.12
C LEU A 78 -4.58 -25.83 28.55
N ASN A 79 -3.83 -24.76 28.25
CA ASN A 79 -2.43 -24.64 28.67
C ASN A 79 -2.24 -24.02 30.05
N ASN A 80 -3.25 -23.31 30.62
CA ASN A 80 -3.08 -22.61 31.89
C ASN A 80 -3.13 -23.49 33.15
N LYS A 81 -3.43 -24.76 33.02
CA LYS A 81 -3.48 -25.67 34.20
C LYS A 81 -2.15 -26.39 34.53
N TYR A 82 -1.14 -26.22 33.65
CA TYR A 82 0.21 -26.77 33.87
C TYR A 82 1.30 -25.71 34.08
N ILE A 83 0.95 -24.40 34.10
CA ILE A 83 1.94 -23.31 34.09
C ILE A 83 2.36 -22.80 35.48
N SER A 84 1.78 -23.26 36.58
CA SER A 84 2.05 -22.64 37.89
C SER A 84 3.26 -23.19 38.66
N LEU A 85 4.08 -24.09 38.12
CA LEU A 85 5.21 -24.70 38.86
C LEU A 85 6.54 -24.75 38.09
N ALA A 86 6.69 -24.08 36.94
CA ALA A 86 7.91 -24.20 36.12
C ALA A 86 8.54 -22.85 35.68
N SER A 87 8.26 -21.74 36.37
CA SER A 87 8.67 -20.41 35.88
C SER A 87 10.14 -20.02 36.10
N THR A 88 10.91 -20.80 36.87
CA THR A 88 12.30 -20.44 37.23
C THR A 88 13.37 -21.19 36.43
N ASP A 89 13.01 -22.18 35.61
CA ASP A 89 14.00 -23.08 34.95
C ASP A 89 13.98 -23.03 33.40
N LYS A 90 13.08 -22.26 32.80
CA LYS A 90 12.93 -22.24 31.31
C LYS A 90 14.15 -21.66 30.59
N LYS A 91 14.70 -20.54 31.09
CA LYS A 91 15.86 -19.85 30.47
C LYS A 91 17.19 -20.57 30.70
N SER A 92 17.29 -21.44 31.69
CA SER A 92 18.52 -22.22 31.93
C SER A 92 18.85 -23.21 30.81
N LYS A 93 17.88 -23.51 29.94
CA LYS A 93 18.05 -24.50 28.87
C LYS A 93 18.63 -23.89 27.56
N ASN A 94 18.45 -22.60 27.32
CA ASN A 94 18.98 -21.80 26.21
C ASN A 94 19.03 -22.53 24.85
N TYR A 95 17.86 -22.90 24.28
CA TYR A 95 17.75 -23.58 23.00
C TYR A 95 16.56 -23.10 22.20
N ILE A 96 16.65 -23.26 20.87
CA ILE A 96 15.57 -23.03 19.90
C ILE A 96 15.11 -24.38 19.36
N GLU A 97 13.80 -24.61 19.34
CA GLU A 97 13.17 -25.78 18.71
C GLU A 97 12.63 -25.41 17.32
N LEU A 98 13.02 -26.18 16.34
CA LEU A 98 12.66 -25.97 14.94
C LEU A 98 11.93 -27.19 14.38
N LYS A 99 10.97 -26.96 13.46
CA LYS A 99 10.33 -28.02 12.69
C LYS A 99 10.55 -27.80 11.21
N PHE A 100 11.19 -28.76 10.58
CA PHE A 100 11.45 -28.78 9.14
C PHE A 100 10.49 -29.73 8.42
N ASN A 101 10.18 -29.41 7.17
CA ASN A 101 9.40 -30.28 6.30
C ASN A 101 10.25 -30.66 5.08
N CYS A 102 11.01 -31.75 5.20
CA CYS A 102 11.83 -32.28 4.12
C CYS A 102 10.92 -32.95 3.07
N LYS A 103 10.91 -32.41 1.87
CA LYS A 103 10.17 -33.00 0.72
C LYS A 103 11.01 -33.96 -0.08
N ASP A 104 12.29 -33.66 -0.25
CA ASP A 104 13.24 -34.45 -1.00
C ASP A 104 14.46 -34.73 -0.11
N PRO A 105 14.65 -35.99 0.30
CA PRO A 105 15.75 -36.36 1.19
C PRO A 105 17.11 -36.38 0.49
N THR A 106 17.16 -36.24 -0.83
CA THR A 106 18.42 -36.19 -1.60
C THR A 106 19.04 -34.79 -1.58
N ILE A 107 18.25 -33.74 -1.23
CA ILE A 107 18.69 -32.36 -1.20
C ILE A 107 19.00 -31.96 0.25
N PRO A 108 20.22 -31.47 0.56
CA PRO A 108 20.54 -30.94 1.88
C PRO A 108 19.61 -29.79 2.26
N VAL A 109 19.12 -29.79 3.50
CA VAL A 109 18.27 -28.78 4.08
C VAL A 109 19.10 -27.85 4.95
N GLN A 110 19.03 -26.56 4.70
CA GLN A 110 19.67 -25.55 5.53
C GLN A 110 18.93 -25.47 6.88
N LEU A 111 19.63 -25.72 7.98
CA LEU A 111 19.10 -25.70 9.34
C LEU A 111 19.26 -24.33 10.00
N PHE A 112 20.34 -23.65 9.70
CA PHE A 112 20.66 -22.28 10.15
C PHE A 112 21.64 -21.65 9.15
N ASN A 113 21.91 -20.35 9.30
CA ASN A 113 22.88 -19.61 8.48
C ASN A 113 24.10 -19.30 9.36
N SER A 114 25.29 -19.67 8.90
CA SER A 114 26.54 -19.52 9.65
C SER A 114 27.24 -18.17 9.46
N SER A 115 26.58 -17.19 8.80
CA SER A 115 27.21 -15.90 8.39
C SER A 115 27.72 -15.03 9.54
N ASN A 116 27.33 -15.30 10.80
CA ASN A 116 27.66 -14.46 11.97
C ASN A 116 28.37 -15.23 13.10
N ASP A 117 29.27 -16.13 12.77
CA ASP A 117 30.01 -16.92 13.77
C ASP A 117 29.12 -17.76 14.71
N ILE A 118 27.80 -17.82 14.40
CA ILE A 118 26.80 -18.49 15.23
C ILE A 118 27.19 -19.95 15.56
N LYS A 119 27.87 -20.59 14.62
CA LYS A 119 28.35 -21.97 14.77
C LYS A 119 29.23 -22.16 16.00
N ASN A 120 30.03 -21.15 16.35
CA ASN A 120 30.90 -21.16 17.51
C ASN A 120 30.14 -21.06 18.85
N HIS A 121 28.92 -20.54 18.81
CA HIS A 121 28.02 -20.42 19.97
C HIS A 121 27.10 -21.62 20.16
N ILE A 122 27.00 -22.51 19.17
CA ILE A 122 26.20 -23.72 19.28
C ILE A 122 26.91 -24.74 20.20
N LYS A 123 26.19 -25.25 21.20
CA LYS A 123 26.62 -26.32 22.12
C LYS A 123 26.33 -27.69 21.55
N THR A 124 25.07 -27.92 21.16
CA THR A 124 24.62 -29.17 20.56
C THR A 124 23.62 -28.90 19.44
N LEU A 125 23.64 -29.77 18.44
CA LEU A 125 22.65 -29.85 17.38
C LEU A 125 21.97 -31.20 17.45
N ASN A 126 20.70 -31.24 17.83
CA ASN A 126 19.92 -32.48 17.91
C ASN A 126 18.93 -32.56 16.76
N VAL A 127 18.98 -33.62 15.98
CA VAL A 127 18.10 -33.85 14.82
C VAL A 127 17.33 -35.16 15.05
N GLY A 128 16.00 -35.05 15.20
CA GLY A 128 15.13 -36.19 15.39
C GLY A 128 15.45 -37.03 16.65
N GLY A 129 15.99 -36.40 17.72
CA GLY A 129 16.34 -37.05 18.98
C GLY A 129 17.78 -37.57 19.07
N LYS A 130 18.60 -37.35 18.02
CA LYS A 130 20.01 -37.74 18.01
C LYS A 130 20.90 -36.49 17.93
N ASP A 131 21.98 -36.49 18.68
CA ASP A 131 22.99 -35.43 18.58
C ASP A 131 23.85 -35.68 17.34
N GLU A 132 23.98 -34.62 16.54
CA GLU A 132 24.66 -34.61 15.25
C GLU A 132 25.82 -33.61 15.28
N ASN A 133 26.73 -33.72 14.31
CA ASN A 133 27.76 -32.71 14.12
C ASN A 133 27.12 -31.34 13.78
N ILE A 134 27.70 -30.28 14.33
CA ILE A 134 27.21 -28.93 14.10
C ILE A 134 27.47 -28.55 12.61
N THR A 135 26.41 -28.64 11.81
CA THR A 135 26.44 -28.33 10.35
C THR A 135 25.29 -27.41 9.99
N GLU A 136 25.55 -26.50 9.06
CA GLU A 136 24.56 -25.60 8.49
C GLU A 136 23.54 -26.35 7.63
N ASN A 137 24.02 -27.30 6.85
CA ASN A 137 23.20 -28.11 5.94
C ASN A 137 23.16 -29.58 6.43
N PHE A 138 21.97 -30.16 6.41
CA PHE A 138 21.72 -31.52 6.87
C PHE A 138 20.91 -32.32 5.84
N THR A 139 21.33 -33.54 5.55
CA THR A 139 20.62 -34.45 4.64
C THR A 139 19.77 -35.42 5.46
N PHE A 140 18.44 -35.28 5.39
CA PHE A 140 17.52 -36.17 6.06
C PHE A 140 17.44 -37.52 5.33
N GLY A 141 17.30 -38.62 6.09
CA GLY A 141 17.24 -39.96 5.49
C GLY A 141 15.96 -40.25 4.70
N PHE A 142 14.85 -39.53 4.98
CA PHE A 142 13.55 -39.74 4.34
C PHE A 142 12.83 -38.41 4.19
N ALA A 143 11.84 -38.34 3.27
CA ALA A 143 10.91 -37.24 3.23
C ALA A 143 10.00 -37.26 4.47
N GLY A 144 9.76 -36.11 5.09
CA GLY A 144 8.95 -36.05 6.30
C GLY A 144 9.17 -34.79 7.13
N LYS A 145 8.59 -34.81 8.33
CA LYS A 145 8.70 -33.69 9.29
C LYS A 145 9.76 -34.07 10.34
N TYR A 146 10.66 -33.13 10.56
CA TYR A 146 11.77 -33.32 11.51
C TYR A 146 11.78 -32.23 12.56
N LYS A 147 12.03 -32.66 13.82
CA LYS A 147 12.33 -31.74 14.92
C LYS A 147 13.85 -31.57 14.99
N VAL A 148 14.28 -30.33 15.06
CA VAL A 148 15.69 -29.94 15.26
C VAL A 148 15.75 -29.05 16.49
N ILE A 149 16.72 -29.30 17.38
CA ILE A 149 16.99 -28.49 18.56
C ILE A 149 18.40 -27.94 18.42
N ILE A 150 18.55 -26.62 18.50
CA ILE A 150 19.84 -25.93 18.54
C ILE A 150 20.01 -25.37 19.94
N GLN A 151 20.93 -25.95 20.72
CA GLN A 151 21.28 -25.46 22.05
C GLN A 151 22.52 -24.58 21.98
N PHE A 152 22.51 -23.46 22.69
CA PHE A 152 23.61 -22.51 22.73
C PHE A 152 24.42 -22.62 24.00
N LYS A 153 25.73 -22.34 23.91
CA LYS A 153 26.67 -22.33 25.04
C LYS A 153 26.48 -21.10 25.91
N ASP A 154 26.27 -19.94 25.21
CA ASP A 154 26.33 -18.63 25.78
C ASP A 154 25.05 -17.86 25.45
N LYS A 155 24.83 -16.70 26.11
CA LYS A 155 23.82 -15.72 25.70
C LYS A 155 24.26 -15.07 24.41
N LEU A 156 23.37 -15.06 23.43
CA LEU A 156 23.59 -14.35 22.16
C LEU A 156 23.24 -12.88 22.32
N THR A 157 23.96 -12.03 21.58
CA THR A 157 23.64 -10.60 21.43
C THR A 157 22.97 -10.30 20.10
N SER A 158 23.05 -11.21 19.13
CA SER A 158 22.50 -11.05 17.79
C SER A 158 21.91 -12.37 17.29
N LEU A 159 20.72 -12.24 16.65
CA LEU A 159 20.09 -13.30 15.86
C LEU A 159 20.08 -12.95 14.37
N LYS A 160 20.90 -11.97 13.97
CA LYS A 160 20.97 -11.50 12.59
C LYS A 160 21.12 -12.67 11.62
N ASN A 161 20.20 -12.78 10.66
CA ASN A 161 20.19 -13.80 9.62
C ASN A 161 20.23 -15.26 10.10
N LEU A 162 19.97 -15.56 11.39
CA LEU A 162 20.18 -16.90 11.93
C LEU A 162 19.48 -17.99 11.14
N PHE A 163 18.25 -17.75 10.67
CA PHE A 163 17.49 -18.67 9.84
C PHE A 163 17.26 -18.14 8.41
N SER A 164 17.99 -17.11 8.00
CA SER A 164 17.86 -16.59 6.65
C SER A 164 18.13 -17.67 5.61
N GLY A 165 17.22 -17.83 4.64
CA GLY A 165 17.30 -18.84 3.59
C GLY A 165 16.85 -20.23 4.00
N CYS A 166 16.46 -20.50 5.26
CA CYS A 166 15.97 -21.79 5.71
C CYS A 166 14.59 -22.10 5.10
N ALA A 167 14.54 -22.30 3.77
CA ALA A 167 13.32 -22.43 2.99
C ALA A 167 12.41 -23.60 3.38
N GLN A 168 12.94 -24.62 4.08
CA GLN A 168 12.20 -25.80 4.54
C GLN A 168 11.71 -25.68 5.99
N LEU A 169 12.13 -24.62 6.71
CA LEU A 169 11.69 -24.34 8.08
C LEU A 169 10.18 -24.04 8.06
N SER A 170 9.43 -24.72 8.92
CA SER A 170 7.97 -24.57 9.00
C SER A 170 7.48 -23.96 10.30
N ILE A 171 8.17 -24.22 11.42
CA ILE A 171 7.86 -23.66 12.74
C ILE A 171 9.16 -23.39 13.47
N ALA A 172 9.24 -22.26 14.17
CA ALA A 172 10.31 -21.94 15.12
C ALA A 172 9.70 -21.64 16.50
N ASN A 173 10.30 -22.18 17.56
CA ASN A 173 9.86 -21.98 18.93
C ASN A 173 11.03 -21.52 19.79
N PHE A 174 10.89 -20.34 20.40
CA PHE A 174 11.88 -19.66 21.23
C PHE A 174 11.50 -19.70 22.73
N GLU A 175 10.51 -20.46 23.13
CA GLU A 175 10.03 -20.51 24.53
C GLU A 175 11.14 -20.76 25.55
N TYR A 176 12.20 -21.48 25.15
CA TYR A 176 13.32 -21.85 26.00
C TYR A 176 14.62 -21.11 25.67
N PHE A 177 14.53 -20.04 24.88
CA PHE A 177 15.69 -19.26 24.45
C PHE A 177 15.93 -18.05 25.37
N ASP A 178 17.17 -17.82 25.77
CA ASP A 178 17.57 -16.63 26.54
C ASP A 178 17.81 -15.46 25.59
N SER A 179 16.85 -14.53 25.54
CA SER A 179 16.83 -13.38 24.64
C SER A 179 17.24 -12.06 25.29
N ASP A 180 17.65 -12.07 26.57
CA ASP A 180 17.83 -10.84 27.36
C ASP A 180 18.93 -9.90 26.84
N GLU A 181 19.87 -10.40 26.04
CA GLU A 181 20.99 -9.61 25.48
C GLU A 181 20.86 -9.32 23.97
N ILE A 182 19.74 -9.73 23.32
CA ILE A 182 19.57 -9.57 21.89
C ILE A 182 19.37 -8.08 21.53
N VAL A 183 20.21 -7.58 20.62
CA VAL A 183 20.15 -6.22 20.07
C VAL A 183 19.84 -6.18 18.56
N ASP A 184 20.08 -7.28 17.84
CA ASP A 184 19.91 -7.34 16.39
C ASP A 184 19.10 -8.59 15.99
N MET A 185 17.93 -8.38 15.38
CA MET A 185 17.06 -9.42 14.84
C MET A 185 16.89 -9.27 13.30
N SER A 186 17.77 -8.49 12.64
CA SER A 186 17.67 -8.25 11.21
C SER A 186 17.80 -9.57 10.43
N GLY A 187 16.88 -9.76 9.46
CA GLY A 187 16.85 -10.92 8.58
C GLY A 187 16.67 -12.28 9.28
N LEU A 188 16.22 -12.31 10.55
CA LEU A 188 16.17 -13.56 11.35
C LEU A 188 15.52 -14.73 10.59
N PHE A 189 14.41 -14.47 9.87
CA PHE A 189 13.70 -15.46 9.07
C PHE A 189 13.61 -15.08 7.58
N GLU A 190 14.49 -14.19 7.10
CA GLU A 190 14.44 -13.74 5.70
C GLU A 190 14.50 -14.94 4.74
N GLY A 191 13.53 -15.01 3.81
CA GLY A 191 13.47 -16.11 2.84
C GLY A 191 13.08 -17.47 3.40
N CYS A 192 12.53 -17.53 4.61
CA CYS A 192 11.94 -18.76 5.17
C CYS A 192 10.60 -19.07 4.47
N LEU A 193 10.65 -19.53 3.21
CA LEU A 193 9.49 -19.66 2.32
C LEU A 193 8.36 -20.53 2.89
N ARG A 194 8.63 -21.46 3.79
CA ARG A 194 7.63 -22.38 4.36
C ARG A 194 7.31 -22.14 5.82
N LEU A 195 7.87 -21.08 6.40
CA LEU A 195 7.57 -20.68 7.77
C LEU A 195 6.09 -20.33 7.90
N LYS A 196 5.39 -21.00 8.79
CA LYS A 196 3.94 -20.80 9.02
C LYS A 196 3.66 -20.11 10.33
N TYR A 197 4.51 -20.37 11.33
CA TYR A 197 4.28 -19.93 12.69
C TYR A 197 5.60 -19.77 13.44
N VAL A 198 5.67 -18.75 14.29
CA VAL A 198 6.76 -18.56 15.25
C VAL A 198 6.17 -18.39 16.64
N GLU A 199 6.64 -19.22 17.60
CA GLU A 199 6.35 -19.07 19.01
C GLU A 199 7.49 -18.33 19.68
N PHE A 200 7.26 -17.10 20.12
CA PHE A 200 8.26 -16.30 20.83
C PHE A 200 8.21 -16.52 22.35
N GLY A 201 7.05 -16.93 22.91
CA GLY A 201 6.89 -17.05 24.36
C GLY A 201 7.20 -15.74 25.08
N ASP A 202 8.07 -15.82 26.10
CA ASP A 202 8.51 -14.67 26.91
C ASP A 202 9.77 -13.99 26.33
N PHE A 203 9.88 -13.91 24.99
CA PHE A 203 11.03 -13.32 24.30
C PHE A 203 11.18 -11.83 24.66
N ASN A 204 12.33 -11.44 25.16
CA ASN A 204 12.64 -10.08 25.58
C ASN A 204 13.26 -9.29 24.43
N THR A 205 12.54 -8.29 23.92
CA THR A 205 13.01 -7.43 22.81
C THR A 205 13.46 -6.04 23.25
N LYS A 206 13.50 -5.76 24.56
CA LYS A 206 13.76 -4.42 25.10
C LYS A 206 15.07 -3.79 24.63
N LYS A 207 16.11 -4.60 24.33
CA LYS A 207 17.41 -4.11 23.84
C LYS A 207 17.52 -4.08 22.33
N VAL A 208 16.50 -4.55 21.61
CA VAL A 208 16.55 -4.65 20.14
C VAL A 208 16.54 -3.28 19.49
N ILE A 209 17.51 -3.06 18.60
CA ILE A 209 17.67 -1.82 17.82
C ILE A 209 17.18 -1.99 16.38
N THR A 210 17.29 -3.20 15.82
CA THR A 210 16.91 -3.47 14.42
C THR A 210 16.10 -4.76 14.28
N MET A 211 14.99 -4.66 13.53
CA MET A 211 14.15 -5.74 13.06
C MET A 211 14.01 -5.70 11.52
N GLU A 212 15.02 -5.09 10.85
CA GLU A 212 15.08 -4.98 9.40
C GLU A 212 14.93 -6.36 8.75
N ASN A 213 14.01 -6.49 7.76
CA ASN A 213 13.79 -7.72 6.98
C ASN A 213 13.50 -8.98 7.81
N MET A 214 13.09 -8.85 9.08
CA MET A 214 12.99 -9.97 10.02
C MET A 214 12.17 -11.16 9.48
N PHE A 215 11.09 -10.89 8.74
CA PHE A 215 10.23 -11.88 8.11
C PHE A 215 10.12 -11.70 6.59
N ASN A 216 11.04 -10.94 5.97
CA ASN A 216 10.99 -10.70 4.54
C ASN A 216 11.01 -12.02 3.74
N GLY A 217 10.04 -12.21 2.84
CA GLY A 217 9.92 -13.42 2.04
C GLY A 217 9.38 -14.64 2.80
N CYS A 218 8.77 -14.47 3.97
CA CYS A 218 8.05 -15.53 4.67
C CYS A 218 6.66 -15.74 4.03
N ILE A 219 6.63 -16.19 2.76
CA ILE A 219 5.41 -16.22 1.94
C ILE A 219 4.28 -17.06 2.51
N ASN A 220 4.56 -18.08 3.33
CA ASN A 220 3.56 -18.94 3.96
C ASN A 220 3.25 -18.58 5.42
N LEU A 221 3.80 -17.48 5.94
CA LEU A 221 3.54 -17.02 7.30
C LEU A 221 2.10 -16.53 7.42
N ASN A 222 1.27 -17.25 8.15
CA ASN A 222 -0.15 -16.95 8.26
C ASN A 222 -0.61 -16.60 9.67
N GLN A 223 0.19 -16.86 10.69
CA GLN A 223 -0.08 -16.52 12.08
C GLN A 223 1.20 -15.97 12.74
N LEU A 224 1.08 -14.80 13.35
CA LEU A 224 2.18 -14.15 14.04
C LEU A 224 1.65 -13.37 15.24
N ASN A 225 2.14 -13.71 16.43
CA ASN A 225 1.83 -13.00 17.67
C ASN A 225 3.07 -12.25 18.16
N LEU A 226 3.00 -10.92 18.17
CA LEU A 226 4.05 -10.01 18.61
C LEU A 226 3.59 -9.15 19.81
N SER A 227 2.54 -9.55 20.50
CA SER A 227 1.95 -8.75 21.60
C SER A 227 2.92 -8.49 22.77
N ASN A 228 3.94 -9.33 22.94
CA ASN A 228 4.95 -9.19 24.00
C ASN A 228 6.20 -8.39 23.55
N PHE A 229 6.25 -7.93 22.29
CA PHE A 229 7.41 -7.19 21.80
C PHE A 229 7.45 -5.77 22.36
N ASP A 230 8.51 -5.42 23.05
CA ASP A 230 8.88 -4.04 23.37
C ASP A 230 9.76 -3.49 22.25
N THR A 231 9.22 -2.55 21.45
CA THR A 231 9.93 -1.96 20.32
C THR A 231 10.44 -0.54 20.61
N SER A 232 10.46 -0.14 21.88
CA SER A 232 10.79 1.24 22.31
C SER A 232 12.19 1.69 21.90
N ASN A 233 13.13 0.78 21.67
CA ASN A 233 14.49 1.08 21.24
C ASN A 233 14.76 0.81 19.76
N VAL A 234 13.76 0.30 19.02
CA VAL A 234 13.93 -0.07 17.61
C VAL A 234 14.02 1.16 16.74
N GLN A 235 15.03 1.20 15.87
CA GLN A 235 15.30 2.27 14.90
C GLN A 235 15.02 1.86 13.47
N TYR A 236 15.13 0.57 13.14
CA TYR A 236 15.01 0.04 11.78
C TYR A 236 13.97 -1.07 11.72
N MET A 237 12.87 -0.83 10.97
CA MET A 237 11.78 -1.78 10.72
C MET A 237 11.54 -1.96 9.22
N ASN A 238 12.46 -1.46 8.36
CA ASN A 238 12.30 -1.57 6.92
C ASN A 238 12.23 -3.04 6.48
N GLY A 239 11.31 -3.34 5.58
CA GLY A 239 11.10 -4.68 5.06
C GLY A 239 10.63 -5.74 6.07
N MET A 240 10.29 -5.39 7.33
CA MET A 240 10.06 -6.36 8.41
C MET A 240 9.05 -7.46 8.05
N PHE A 241 7.98 -7.12 7.34
CA PHE A 241 6.92 -8.04 6.88
C PHE A 241 6.79 -8.04 5.35
N SER A 242 7.86 -7.67 4.63
CA SER A 242 7.83 -7.66 3.16
C SER A 242 7.62 -9.08 2.63
N GLN A 243 6.76 -9.22 1.60
CA GLN A 243 6.45 -10.50 0.96
C GLN A 243 5.92 -11.59 1.93
N CYS A 244 5.22 -11.20 2.98
CA CYS A 244 4.44 -12.11 3.81
C CYS A 244 3.07 -12.35 3.15
N GLU A 245 3.05 -13.07 2.02
CA GLU A 245 1.90 -13.15 1.14
C GLU A 245 0.66 -13.76 1.79
N GLU A 246 0.79 -14.79 2.64
CA GLU A 246 -0.32 -15.49 3.31
C GLU A 246 -0.76 -14.82 4.63
N LEU A 247 -0.13 -13.71 5.03
CA LEU A 247 -0.46 -13.03 6.29
C LEU A 247 -1.79 -12.25 6.14
N PHE A 248 -2.85 -12.78 6.75
CA PHE A 248 -4.20 -12.19 6.64
C PHE A 248 -4.44 -11.05 7.62
N SER A 249 -3.94 -11.16 8.83
CA SER A 249 -4.12 -10.15 9.88
C SER A 249 -2.86 -9.92 10.68
N LEU A 250 -2.60 -8.67 11.05
CA LEU A 250 -1.46 -8.29 11.87
C LEU A 250 -1.86 -7.17 12.83
N ASP A 251 -1.70 -7.43 14.13
CA ASP A 251 -1.92 -6.45 15.18
C ASP A 251 -0.56 -5.97 15.72
N LEU A 252 -0.26 -4.69 15.53
CA LEU A 252 0.93 -3.99 15.99
C LEU A 252 0.59 -2.84 16.94
N SER A 253 -0.59 -2.89 17.58
CA SER A 253 -1.07 -1.83 18.48
C SER A 253 -0.22 -1.65 19.75
N ASN A 254 0.63 -2.63 20.07
CA ASN A 254 1.63 -2.54 21.15
C ASN A 254 2.98 -1.95 20.71
N PHE A 255 3.22 -1.74 19.40
CA PHE A 255 4.51 -1.24 18.92
C PHE A 255 4.70 0.23 19.27
N ASN A 256 5.80 0.55 19.91
CA ASN A 256 6.29 1.91 20.10
C ASN A 256 7.29 2.23 18.99
N THR A 257 6.88 3.06 18.03
CA THR A 257 7.70 3.38 16.84
C THR A 257 8.36 4.75 16.92
N LYS A 258 8.31 5.40 18.07
CA LYS A 258 8.83 6.77 18.26
C LYS A 258 10.30 6.94 17.84
N ASN A 259 11.12 5.91 18.00
CA ASN A 259 12.54 5.96 17.65
C ASN A 259 12.85 5.43 16.24
N VAL A 260 11.83 4.99 15.50
CA VAL A 260 12.03 4.40 14.18
C VAL A 260 12.34 5.48 13.15
N ILE A 261 13.41 5.26 12.37
CA ILE A 261 13.90 6.15 11.31
C ILE A 261 13.56 5.60 9.92
N ARG A 262 13.45 4.28 9.74
CA ARG A 262 13.14 3.64 8.46
C ARG A 262 12.02 2.63 8.61
N MET A 263 11.00 2.79 7.74
CA MET A 263 9.85 1.89 7.58
C MET A 263 9.61 1.54 6.11
N ASP A 264 10.57 1.82 5.23
CA ASP A 264 10.43 1.54 3.81
C ASP A 264 10.17 0.04 3.58
N SER A 265 9.29 -0.27 2.65
CA SER A 265 8.93 -1.64 2.30
C SER A 265 8.38 -2.51 3.45
N MET A 266 7.97 -1.92 4.60
CA MET A 266 7.63 -2.70 5.81
C MET A 266 6.57 -3.78 5.56
N PHE A 267 5.56 -3.51 4.72
CA PHE A 267 4.49 -4.44 4.36
C PHE A 267 4.45 -4.74 2.86
N ARG A 268 5.51 -4.41 2.12
CA ARG A 268 5.56 -4.59 0.67
C ARG A 268 5.24 -6.03 0.27
N GLY A 269 4.30 -6.21 -0.69
CA GLY A 269 3.98 -7.54 -1.21
C GLY A 269 3.21 -8.45 -0.24
N SER A 270 2.70 -7.92 0.87
CA SER A 270 1.80 -8.65 1.78
C SER A 270 0.38 -8.64 1.20
N ASP A 271 0.20 -9.40 0.11
CA ASP A 271 -0.92 -9.28 -0.81
C ASP A 271 -2.25 -9.73 -0.18
N TYR A 272 -2.25 -10.72 0.72
CA TYR A 272 -3.45 -11.20 1.43
C TYR A 272 -3.78 -10.42 2.70
N LEU A 273 -2.96 -9.44 3.09
CA LEU A 273 -3.19 -8.65 4.30
C LEU A 273 -4.53 -7.90 4.18
N PHE A 274 -5.45 -8.20 5.09
CA PHE A 274 -6.80 -7.64 5.13
C PHE A 274 -7.06 -6.80 6.38
N ILE A 275 -6.48 -7.18 7.52
CA ILE A 275 -6.58 -6.47 8.80
C ILE A 275 -5.18 -6.07 9.24
N LEU A 276 -4.94 -4.75 9.35
CA LEU A 276 -3.68 -4.19 9.84
C LEU A 276 -3.97 -3.13 10.90
N ASN A 277 -3.53 -3.38 12.13
CA ASN A 277 -3.67 -2.43 13.24
C ASN A 277 -2.32 -1.78 13.57
N MET A 278 -2.18 -0.50 13.24
CA MET A 278 -1.02 0.34 13.50
C MET A 278 -1.38 1.57 14.36
N SER A 279 -2.41 1.46 15.20
CA SER A 279 -2.98 2.60 15.92
C SER A 279 -2.01 3.30 16.87
N SER A 280 -0.93 2.62 17.29
CA SER A 280 0.12 3.13 18.16
C SER A 280 1.30 3.78 17.42
N PHE A 281 1.34 3.73 16.07
CA PHE A 281 2.52 4.17 15.32
C PHE A 281 2.74 5.68 15.48
N ASP A 282 3.89 6.06 15.98
CA ASP A 282 4.43 7.42 15.90
C ASP A 282 5.51 7.47 14.81
N THR A 283 5.21 8.16 13.72
CA THR A 283 6.09 8.25 12.55
C THR A 283 6.91 9.55 12.51
N SER A 284 6.95 10.31 13.62
CA SER A 284 7.55 11.64 13.67
C SER A 284 9.06 11.67 13.37
N ASN A 285 9.77 10.56 13.52
CA ASN A 285 11.19 10.45 13.22
C ASN A 285 11.50 9.71 11.91
N VAL A 286 10.47 9.19 11.23
CA VAL A 286 10.66 8.40 10.01
C VAL A 286 11.10 9.30 8.84
N GLN A 287 12.16 8.89 8.13
CA GLN A 287 12.75 9.59 7.01
C GLN A 287 12.44 8.94 5.67
N ASP A 288 12.21 7.64 5.64
CA ASP A 288 11.88 6.87 4.43
C ASP A 288 10.66 5.99 4.68
N MET A 289 9.61 6.21 3.87
CA MET A 289 8.36 5.42 3.84
C MET A 289 8.12 4.81 2.46
N SER A 290 9.13 4.81 1.57
CA SER A 290 8.95 4.29 0.23
C SER A 290 8.51 2.84 0.25
N LYS A 291 7.56 2.49 -0.64
CA LYS A 291 7.05 1.12 -0.80
C LYS A 291 6.43 0.49 0.46
N MET A 292 6.11 1.31 1.51
CA MET A 292 5.65 0.77 2.81
C MET A 292 4.43 -0.15 2.66
N PHE A 293 3.48 0.19 1.78
CA PHE A 293 2.29 -0.60 1.49
C PHE A 293 2.22 -1.04 0.02
N ASP A 294 3.37 -1.04 -0.68
CA ASP A 294 3.43 -1.48 -2.08
C ASP A 294 2.87 -2.90 -2.22
N THR A 295 1.88 -3.04 -3.11
CA THR A 295 1.21 -4.33 -3.40
C THR A 295 0.49 -4.96 -2.19
N CYS A 296 0.00 -4.14 -1.23
CA CYS A 296 -0.98 -4.60 -0.24
C CYS A 296 -2.38 -4.62 -0.87
N SER A 297 -2.58 -5.47 -1.87
CA SER A 297 -3.71 -5.40 -2.81
C SER A 297 -5.08 -5.67 -2.18
N ASN A 298 -5.14 -6.36 -1.05
CA ASN A 298 -6.40 -6.74 -0.41
C ASN A 298 -6.78 -5.90 0.82
N LEU A 299 -5.94 -4.95 1.25
CA LEU A 299 -6.31 -4.01 2.32
C LEU A 299 -7.51 -3.15 1.86
N PRO A 300 -8.65 -3.19 2.57
CA PRO A 300 -9.84 -2.41 2.20
C PRO A 300 -9.71 -0.94 2.57
N SER A 301 -8.93 -0.63 3.60
CA SER A 301 -8.67 0.70 4.12
C SER A 301 -7.35 0.73 4.91
N LEU A 302 -6.78 1.92 5.04
CA LEU A 302 -5.59 2.19 5.84
C LEU A 302 -5.88 3.32 6.84
N ASN A 303 -5.72 3.05 8.13
CA ASN A 303 -5.78 4.10 9.15
C ASN A 303 -4.39 4.71 9.36
N ILE A 304 -4.10 5.76 8.60
CA ILE A 304 -2.81 6.47 8.57
C ILE A 304 -2.99 7.99 8.81
N SER A 305 -4.17 8.41 9.26
CA SER A 305 -4.48 9.82 9.50
C SER A 305 -3.63 10.45 10.61
N HIS A 306 -3.10 9.62 11.52
CA HIS A 306 -2.23 10.05 12.63
C HIS A 306 -0.74 10.07 12.26
N PHE A 307 -0.36 9.62 11.06
CA PHE A 307 1.04 9.62 10.62
C PHE A 307 1.56 11.04 10.48
N LYS A 308 2.74 11.28 11.04
CA LYS A 308 3.50 12.53 10.92
C LYS A 308 4.61 12.33 9.92
N THR A 309 4.66 13.19 8.89
CA THR A 309 5.56 12.98 7.74
C THR A 309 6.58 14.12 7.54
N SER A 310 6.69 15.03 8.51
CA SER A 310 7.55 16.24 8.39
C SER A 310 9.05 15.96 8.20
N ARG A 311 9.51 14.72 8.44
CA ARG A 311 10.89 14.30 8.19
C ARG A 311 11.03 13.37 6.99
N VAL A 312 9.94 13.00 6.36
CA VAL A 312 9.97 12.05 5.24
C VAL A 312 10.47 12.73 3.97
N THR A 313 11.48 12.14 3.36
CA THR A 313 12.10 12.63 2.12
C THR A 313 11.72 11.80 0.90
N ASN A 314 11.25 10.54 1.09
CA ASN A 314 10.91 9.62 0.02
C ASN A 314 9.57 8.94 0.30
N MET A 315 8.62 9.11 -0.63
CA MET A 315 7.29 8.48 -0.62
C MET A 315 7.03 7.67 -1.90
N GLU A 316 8.10 7.30 -2.62
CA GLU A 316 8.00 6.49 -3.84
C GLU A 316 7.18 5.22 -3.59
N SER A 317 6.18 4.97 -4.44
CA SER A 317 5.39 3.73 -4.44
C SER A 317 4.73 3.38 -3.10
N ILE A 318 4.55 4.34 -2.19
CA ILE A 318 4.06 4.04 -0.81
C ILE A 318 2.71 3.31 -0.83
N PHE A 319 1.82 3.60 -1.80
CA PHE A 319 0.51 2.96 -1.98
C PHE A 319 0.38 2.25 -3.33
N HIS A 320 1.50 1.98 -4.01
CA HIS A 320 1.47 1.30 -5.30
C HIS A 320 0.69 -0.02 -5.20
N ASN A 321 -0.25 -0.25 -6.15
CA ASN A 321 -1.12 -1.43 -6.17
C ASN A 321 -1.98 -1.69 -4.92
N CYS A 322 -2.30 -0.68 -4.11
CA CYS A 322 -3.34 -0.78 -3.08
C CYS A 322 -4.73 -0.84 -3.72
N ARG A 323 -5.04 -1.95 -4.40
CA ARG A 323 -6.16 -2.07 -5.36
C ARG A 323 -7.56 -1.97 -4.74
N LYS A 324 -7.71 -2.23 -3.44
CA LYS A 324 -9.01 -2.23 -2.74
C LYS A 324 -9.29 -0.93 -2.00
N VAL A 325 -8.28 -0.11 -1.71
CA VAL A 325 -8.46 1.16 -1.00
C VAL A 325 -9.22 2.14 -1.87
N MET A 326 -10.29 2.70 -1.33
CA MET A 326 -11.16 3.65 -2.04
C MET A 326 -10.77 5.11 -1.77
N THR A 327 -10.25 5.40 -0.60
CA THR A 327 -9.79 6.73 -0.18
C THR A 327 -8.63 6.63 0.80
N PHE A 328 -7.79 7.66 0.85
CA PHE A 328 -6.73 7.82 1.84
C PHE A 328 -6.97 9.12 2.63
N ASN A 329 -6.92 9.05 3.96
CA ASN A 329 -6.90 10.27 4.78
C ASN A 329 -5.46 10.71 5.02
N LEU A 330 -5.00 11.68 4.23
CA LEU A 330 -3.64 12.23 4.25
C LEU A 330 -3.60 13.66 4.81
N SER A 331 -4.69 14.13 5.42
CA SER A 331 -4.89 15.54 5.81
C SER A 331 -3.82 16.11 6.76
N GLN A 332 -3.09 15.26 7.46
CA GLN A 332 -2.02 15.64 8.40
C GLN A 332 -0.60 15.46 7.82
N TRP A 333 -0.52 15.07 6.55
CA TRP A 333 0.78 14.81 5.93
C TRP A 333 1.48 16.10 5.52
N ASP A 334 2.68 16.30 6.03
CA ASP A 334 3.62 17.34 5.59
C ASP A 334 4.55 16.73 4.53
N THR A 335 4.55 17.30 3.34
CA THR A 335 5.34 16.81 2.21
C THR A 335 6.48 17.76 1.81
N SER A 336 6.77 18.77 2.64
CA SER A 336 7.73 19.84 2.33
C SER A 336 9.16 19.36 2.07
N LEU A 337 9.56 18.20 2.61
CA LEU A 337 10.87 17.59 2.36
C LEU A 337 10.86 16.50 1.29
N VAL A 338 9.70 16.13 0.76
CA VAL A 338 9.59 15.01 -0.18
C VAL A 338 10.17 15.37 -1.54
N THR A 339 11.01 14.48 -2.07
CA THR A 339 11.65 14.63 -3.38
C THR A 339 11.07 13.73 -4.46
N SER A 340 10.36 12.65 -4.10
CA SER A 340 9.76 11.71 -5.04
C SER A 340 8.33 11.32 -4.63
N PHE A 341 7.41 11.46 -5.59
CA PHE A 341 6.08 10.87 -5.60
C PHE A 341 5.92 9.83 -6.71
N SER A 342 7.04 9.33 -7.28
CA SER A 342 6.98 8.30 -8.31
C SER A 342 6.08 7.14 -7.87
N SER A 343 5.11 6.78 -8.70
CA SER A 343 4.19 5.65 -8.49
C SER A 343 3.38 5.68 -7.19
N MET A 344 3.26 6.84 -6.50
CA MET A 344 2.66 6.93 -5.16
C MET A 344 1.29 6.26 -5.06
N PHE A 345 0.41 6.46 -6.05
CA PHE A 345 -0.93 5.86 -6.13
C PHE A 345 -1.10 4.94 -7.36
N SER A 346 0.00 4.58 -8.02
CA SER A 346 -0.05 3.74 -9.22
C SER A 346 -0.77 2.42 -8.93
N GLY A 347 -1.71 2.03 -9.80
CA GLY A 347 -2.47 0.78 -9.63
C GLY A 347 -3.52 0.79 -8.52
N CYS A 348 -3.81 1.92 -7.88
CA CYS A 348 -4.92 2.09 -6.94
C CYS A 348 -6.25 2.09 -7.70
N THR A 349 -6.66 0.94 -8.23
CA THR A 349 -7.76 0.83 -9.20
C THR A 349 -9.14 1.20 -8.65
N LYS A 350 -9.33 1.15 -7.32
CA LYS A 350 -10.59 1.53 -6.63
C LYS A 350 -10.56 2.94 -6.05
N LEU A 351 -9.43 3.63 -6.10
CA LEU A 351 -9.31 4.99 -5.60
C LEU A 351 -10.26 5.92 -6.36
N SER A 352 -11.25 6.48 -5.67
CA SER A 352 -12.27 7.35 -6.26
C SER A 352 -11.94 8.83 -6.13
N ASN A 353 -11.32 9.22 -5.03
CA ASN A 353 -10.79 10.54 -4.76
C ASN A 353 -9.65 10.50 -3.75
N VAL A 354 -8.84 11.55 -3.73
CA VAL A 354 -7.77 11.77 -2.74
C VAL A 354 -7.60 13.26 -2.51
N SER A 355 -7.57 13.69 -1.24
CA SER A 355 -7.37 15.09 -0.85
C SER A 355 -5.89 15.35 -0.61
N ILE A 356 -5.24 15.95 -1.60
CA ILE A 356 -3.79 16.26 -1.62
C ILE A 356 -3.50 17.72 -2.01
N GLU A 357 -4.54 18.57 -2.00
CA GLU A 357 -4.42 20.00 -2.34
C GLU A 357 -3.48 20.80 -1.43
N HIS A 358 -3.21 20.26 -0.24
CA HIS A 358 -2.30 20.84 0.76
C HIS A 358 -0.85 20.38 0.60
N PHE A 359 -0.57 19.41 -0.28
CA PHE A 359 0.78 18.90 -0.47
C PHE A 359 1.72 20.01 -0.96
N ASP A 360 2.83 20.23 -0.26
CA ASP A 360 3.93 21.04 -0.77
C ASP A 360 4.81 20.17 -1.68
N THR A 361 4.78 20.50 -2.97
CA THR A 361 5.53 19.77 -4.00
C THR A 361 6.77 20.54 -4.48
N SER A 362 7.15 21.60 -3.77
CA SER A 362 8.25 22.51 -4.19
C SER A 362 9.62 21.86 -4.25
N ASN A 363 9.81 20.72 -3.59
CA ASN A 363 11.06 19.95 -3.62
C ASN A 363 10.98 18.68 -4.47
N VAL A 364 9.81 18.38 -5.06
CA VAL A 364 9.60 17.15 -5.81
C VAL A 364 10.28 17.21 -7.18
N MET A 365 11.05 16.18 -7.48
CA MET A 365 11.75 15.99 -8.77
C MET A 365 11.10 14.88 -9.62
N TYR A 366 10.43 13.92 -9.01
CA TYR A 366 9.88 12.74 -9.69
C TYR A 366 8.39 12.61 -9.42
N MET A 367 7.57 12.64 -10.48
CA MET A 367 6.10 12.46 -10.45
C MET A 367 5.64 11.42 -11.48
N ASP A 368 6.57 10.63 -12.04
CA ASP A 368 6.25 9.59 -13.00
C ASP A 368 5.33 8.54 -12.37
N ASN A 369 4.37 8.07 -13.15
CA ASN A 369 3.39 7.04 -12.77
C ASN A 369 2.55 7.38 -11.52
N MET A 370 2.53 8.63 -11.01
CA MET A 370 1.91 8.96 -9.71
C MET A 370 0.47 8.47 -9.58
N PHE A 371 -0.34 8.57 -10.65
CA PHE A 371 -1.73 8.08 -10.72
C PHE A 371 -1.94 7.06 -11.83
N LEU A 372 -0.87 6.38 -12.29
CA LEU A 372 -0.97 5.36 -13.33
C LEU A 372 -2.03 4.31 -12.95
N ARG A 373 -3.02 4.09 -13.85
CA ARG A 373 -4.11 3.11 -13.67
C ARG A 373 -4.98 3.33 -12.43
N CYS A 374 -5.15 4.58 -11.98
CA CYS A 374 -6.21 4.95 -11.04
C CYS A 374 -7.56 4.96 -11.77
N LEU A 375 -8.07 3.77 -12.11
CA LEU A 375 -9.20 3.58 -13.04
C LEU A 375 -10.48 4.30 -12.60
N ASN A 376 -10.75 4.37 -11.29
CA ASN A 376 -11.97 4.92 -10.72
C ASN A 376 -11.82 6.37 -10.22
N LEU A 377 -10.65 7.01 -10.44
CA LEU A 377 -10.41 8.38 -10.00
C LEU A 377 -11.29 9.36 -10.82
N THR A 378 -12.26 9.98 -10.17
CA THR A 378 -13.23 10.87 -10.83
C THR A 378 -12.88 12.34 -10.67
N TYR A 379 -12.23 12.71 -9.59
CA TYR A 379 -11.85 14.08 -9.25
C TYR A 379 -10.46 14.11 -8.62
N LEU A 380 -9.66 15.11 -9.02
CA LEU A 380 -8.33 15.34 -8.49
C LEU A 380 -8.04 16.83 -8.40
N ASN A 381 -7.78 17.36 -7.22
CA ASN A 381 -7.38 18.75 -7.00
C ASN A 381 -5.88 18.88 -6.76
N ILE A 382 -5.17 19.32 -7.78
CA ILE A 382 -3.70 19.52 -7.78
C ILE A 382 -3.31 20.94 -8.22
N LYS A 383 -4.27 21.88 -8.15
CA LYS A 383 -4.06 23.28 -8.56
C LYS A 383 -2.96 24.03 -7.81
N ASN A 384 -2.56 23.51 -6.61
CA ASN A 384 -1.50 24.11 -5.78
C ASN A 384 -0.12 23.46 -6.01
N PHE A 385 -0.03 22.44 -6.88
CA PHE A 385 1.24 21.77 -7.12
C PHE A 385 2.27 22.71 -7.75
N LYS A 386 3.45 22.75 -7.16
CA LYS A 386 4.63 23.48 -7.67
C LYS A 386 5.54 22.47 -8.36
N THR A 387 5.68 22.57 -9.68
CA THR A 387 6.37 21.55 -10.48
C THR A 387 7.68 22.02 -11.11
N SER A 388 8.18 23.19 -10.73
CA SER A 388 9.37 23.80 -11.34
C SER A 388 10.66 22.97 -11.19
N LYS A 389 10.73 22.02 -10.24
CA LYS A 389 11.87 21.11 -10.10
C LYS A 389 11.64 19.73 -10.73
N VAL A 390 10.43 19.45 -11.22
CA VAL A 390 10.07 18.13 -11.75
C VAL A 390 10.79 17.86 -13.05
N VAL A 391 11.41 16.69 -13.15
CA VAL A 391 12.16 16.22 -14.32
C VAL A 391 11.43 15.15 -15.12
N THR A 392 10.52 14.40 -14.48
CA THR A 392 9.70 13.39 -15.17
C THR A 392 8.26 13.40 -14.70
N MET A 393 7.35 13.34 -15.69
CA MET A 393 5.89 13.17 -15.52
C MET A 393 5.39 11.99 -16.39
N GLU A 394 6.30 11.03 -16.71
CA GLU A 394 5.95 9.86 -17.52
C GLU A 394 4.74 9.12 -16.92
N ASN A 395 3.71 8.86 -17.77
CA ASN A 395 2.50 8.14 -17.38
C ASN A 395 1.73 8.71 -16.17
N MET A 396 1.94 9.97 -15.78
CA MET A 396 1.41 10.51 -14.52
C MET A 396 -0.11 10.29 -14.36
N PHE A 397 -0.89 10.40 -15.43
CA PHE A 397 -2.35 10.18 -15.44
C PHE A 397 -2.78 9.07 -16.43
N ASN A 398 -1.83 8.22 -16.85
CA ASN A 398 -2.12 7.14 -17.78
C ASN A 398 -3.10 6.15 -17.16
N GLY A 399 -4.21 5.88 -17.86
CA GLY A 399 -5.26 4.97 -17.38
C GLY A 399 -6.14 5.57 -16.26
N CYS A 400 -6.18 6.89 -16.08
CA CYS A 400 -7.19 7.56 -15.26
C CYS A 400 -8.52 7.63 -16.02
N GLU A 401 -9.17 6.46 -16.20
CA GLU A 401 -10.27 6.29 -17.17
C GLU A 401 -11.50 7.14 -16.85
N MET A 402 -11.79 7.37 -15.56
CA MET A 402 -12.99 8.09 -15.10
C MET A 402 -12.75 9.59 -14.85
N LEU A 403 -11.52 10.09 -15.03
CA LEU A 403 -11.19 11.49 -14.78
C LEU A 403 -11.77 12.36 -15.91
N THR A 404 -12.69 13.29 -15.59
CA THR A 404 -13.41 14.09 -16.58
C THR A 404 -12.79 15.44 -16.85
N SER A 405 -12.07 15.98 -15.88
CA SER A 405 -11.39 17.29 -15.97
C SER A 405 -10.14 17.30 -15.09
N LEU A 406 -9.17 18.13 -15.47
CA LEU A 406 -7.92 18.28 -14.75
C LEU A 406 -7.43 19.74 -14.90
N ASP A 407 -7.20 20.42 -13.77
CA ASP A 407 -6.63 21.77 -13.74
C ASP A 407 -5.11 21.67 -13.52
N LEU A 408 -4.35 21.97 -14.58
CA LEU A 408 -2.89 21.98 -14.61
C LEU A 408 -2.31 23.40 -14.76
N SER A 409 -3.10 24.43 -14.48
CA SER A 409 -2.70 25.83 -14.67
C SER A 409 -1.49 26.24 -13.83
N SER A 410 -1.25 25.57 -12.71
CA SER A 410 -0.08 25.76 -11.82
C SER A 410 1.20 25.05 -12.28
N PHE A 411 1.11 24.14 -13.27
CA PHE A 411 2.24 23.32 -13.66
C PHE A 411 3.28 24.12 -14.45
N ASP A 412 4.50 24.16 -13.92
CA ASP A 412 5.69 24.60 -14.65
C ASP A 412 6.44 23.38 -15.15
N THR A 413 6.49 23.18 -16.46
CA THR A 413 7.13 22.03 -17.09
C THR A 413 8.50 22.36 -17.71
N SER A 414 9.05 23.52 -17.40
CA SER A 414 10.28 24.03 -18.02
C SER A 414 11.52 23.17 -17.78
N ASN A 415 11.49 22.30 -16.76
CA ASN A 415 12.58 21.36 -16.45
C ASN A 415 12.24 19.90 -16.77
N VAL A 416 11.04 19.62 -17.27
CA VAL A 416 10.60 18.26 -17.59
C VAL A 416 11.30 17.75 -18.84
N VAL A 417 11.87 16.54 -18.72
CA VAL A 417 12.58 15.83 -19.81
C VAL A 417 11.70 14.71 -20.38
N ASN A 418 10.86 14.09 -19.57
CA ASN A 418 10.04 12.96 -19.97
C ASN A 418 8.56 13.17 -19.61
N MET A 419 7.69 13.20 -20.63
CA MET A 419 6.22 13.27 -20.54
C MET A 419 5.54 12.10 -21.27
N ALA A 420 6.26 11.03 -21.62
CA ALA A 420 5.68 9.93 -22.39
C ALA A 420 4.44 9.38 -21.69
N GLY A 421 3.38 9.16 -22.44
CA GLY A 421 2.13 8.58 -21.95
C GLY A 421 1.39 9.39 -20.88
N MET A 422 1.75 10.65 -20.58
CA MET A 422 1.23 11.41 -19.43
C MET A 422 -0.30 11.39 -19.31
N PHE A 423 -1.02 11.45 -20.41
CA PHE A 423 -2.49 11.42 -20.46
C PHE A 423 -3.02 10.21 -21.26
N CYS A 424 -2.19 9.20 -21.50
CA CYS A 424 -2.61 8.02 -22.25
C CYS A 424 -3.81 7.34 -21.58
N SER A 425 -4.81 6.92 -22.37
CA SER A 425 -5.99 6.21 -21.88
C SER A 425 -6.79 6.93 -20.78
N ALA A 426 -6.76 8.27 -20.74
CA ALA A 426 -7.65 9.08 -19.93
C ALA A 426 -9.00 9.23 -20.66
N PHE A 427 -9.77 8.12 -20.74
CA PHE A 427 -10.91 7.95 -21.66
C PHE A 427 -12.00 8.99 -21.49
N SER A 428 -12.27 9.46 -20.25
CA SER A 428 -13.37 10.39 -19.96
C SER A 428 -12.97 11.87 -20.00
N LEU A 429 -11.69 12.19 -20.22
CA LEU A 429 -11.19 13.55 -20.25
C LEU A 429 -11.73 14.28 -21.50
N ARG A 430 -12.47 15.41 -21.31
CA ARG A 430 -13.16 16.11 -22.40
C ARG A 430 -12.38 17.29 -22.94
N SER A 431 -11.68 17.99 -22.07
CA SER A 431 -10.86 19.15 -22.44
C SER A 431 -9.58 19.15 -21.62
N LEU A 432 -8.50 19.62 -22.23
CA LEU A 432 -7.22 19.77 -21.59
C LEU A 432 -6.58 21.09 -22.00
N ASN A 433 -6.44 22.01 -21.07
CA ASN A 433 -5.71 23.25 -21.26
C ASN A 433 -4.31 23.07 -20.64
N ILE A 434 -3.32 22.95 -21.50
CA ILE A 434 -1.89 22.84 -21.18
C ILE A 434 -1.08 23.91 -21.94
N SER A 435 -1.71 25.04 -22.23
CA SER A 435 -1.07 26.18 -22.90
C SER A 435 0.09 26.79 -22.07
N ASN A 436 0.13 26.53 -20.76
CA ASN A 436 1.24 26.91 -19.89
C ASN A 436 2.44 25.95 -19.98
N PHE A 437 2.32 24.77 -20.61
CA PHE A 437 3.40 23.81 -20.71
C PHE A 437 4.54 24.32 -21.60
N ARG A 438 5.76 24.19 -21.12
CA ARG A 438 7.00 24.52 -21.82
C ARG A 438 7.76 23.22 -22.09
N THR A 439 7.89 22.85 -23.35
CA THR A 439 8.40 21.52 -23.73
C THR A 439 9.79 21.53 -24.37
N LYS A 440 10.50 22.66 -24.32
CA LYS A 440 11.81 22.83 -24.95
C LYS A 440 12.88 21.82 -24.49
N LYS A 441 12.78 21.36 -23.22
CA LYS A 441 13.72 20.36 -22.66
C LYS A 441 13.18 18.92 -22.77
N VAL A 442 11.97 18.75 -23.26
CA VAL A 442 11.36 17.41 -23.32
C VAL A 442 12.03 16.60 -24.43
N GLU A 443 12.47 15.41 -24.08
CA GLU A 443 13.10 14.43 -24.99
C GLU A 443 12.12 13.30 -25.35
N ARG A 444 11.16 12.98 -24.45
CA ARG A 444 10.20 11.90 -24.64
C ARG A 444 8.79 12.38 -24.36
N MET A 445 7.89 12.21 -25.36
CA MET A 445 6.45 12.45 -25.22
C MET A 445 5.60 11.51 -26.11
N ASP A 446 6.15 10.31 -26.41
CA ASP A 446 5.38 9.29 -27.12
C ASP A 446 4.10 8.94 -26.34
N TYR A 447 3.01 8.63 -27.05
CA TYR A 447 1.73 8.20 -26.48
C TYR A 447 1.01 9.23 -25.59
N ILE A 448 1.46 10.50 -25.53
CA ILE A 448 0.98 11.47 -24.53
C ILE A 448 -0.55 11.64 -24.52
N PHE A 449 -1.22 11.63 -25.70
CA PHE A 449 -2.67 11.73 -25.84
C PHE A 449 -3.30 10.47 -26.45
N ASN A 450 -2.61 9.35 -26.39
CA ASN A 450 -3.07 8.11 -26.97
C ASN A 450 -4.34 7.60 -26.25
N HIS A 451 -5.36 7.17 -27.01
CA HIS A 451 -6.65 6.65 -26.53
C HIS A 451 -7.47 7.65 -25.66
N ASN A 452 -7.43 8.95 -25.94
CA ASN A 452 -8.30 9.94 -25.30
C ASN A 452 -9.63 10.06 -26.04
N LEU A 453 -10.53 9.10 -25.81
CA LEU A 453 -11.76 8.88 -26.60
C LEU A 453 -12.75 10.05 -26.53
N MET A 454 -12.78 10.78 -25.42
CA MET A 454 -13.73 11.88 -25.19
C MET A 454 -13.10 13.28 -25.34
N LEU A 455 -11.79 13.39 -25.60
CA LEU A 455 -11.10 14.66 -25.69
C LEU A 455 -11.53 15.40 -26.98
N THR A 456 -12.14 16.56 -26.82
CA THR A 456 -12.65 17.41 -27.92
C THR A 456 -12.01 18.80 -27.98
N SER A 457 -11.19 19.14 -26.97
CA SER A 457 -10.48 20.46 -26.96
C SER A 457 -9.10 20.28 -26.34
N LEU A 458 -8.07 20.69 -27.04
CA LEU A 458 -6.66 20.58 -26.64
C LEU A 458 -5.91 21.88 -27.02
N ASP A 459 -5.23 22.49 -26.05
CA ASP A 459 -4.36 23.64 -26.31
C ASP A 459 -2.87 23.24 -26.05
N ILE A 460 -2.14 23.10 -27.14
CA ILE A 460 -0.69 22.83 -27.19
C ILE A 460 0.08 23.99 -27.88
N SER A 461 -0.50 25.19 -27.87
CA SER A 461 0.06 26.36 -28.63
C SER A 461 1.46 26.77 -28.17
N ASN A 462 1.85 26.44 -26.93
CA ASN A 462 3.19 26.70 -26.40
C ASN A 462 4.16 25.47 -26.44
N PHE A 463 3.74 24.37 -27.06
CA PHE A 463 4.65 23.25 -27.25
C PHE A 463 5.78 23.66 -28.23
N ASP A 464 7.01 23.47 -27.76
CA ASP A 464 8.21 23.58 -28.57
C ASP A 464 8.80 22.17 -28.67
N THR A 465 8.52 21.51 -29.78
CA THR A 465 8.90 20.10 -30.00
C THR A 465 9.73 19.91 -31.26
N ILE A 466 10.29 21.02 -31.81
CA ILE A 466 10.99 21.00 -33.10
C ILE A 466 12.16 19.98 -33.10
N ASN A 467 12.78 19.77 -31.94
CA ASN A 467 13.90 18.87 -31.76
C ASN A 467 13.50 17.49 -31.16
N VAL A 468 12.21 17.27 -30.93
CA VAL A 468 11.73 15.99 -30.34
C VAL A 468 11.42 15.00 -31.44
N ASP A 469 12.12 13.86 -31.46
CA ASP A 469 11.83 12.77 -32.40
C ASP A 469 10.70 11.90 -31.89
N ILE A 470 9.45 12.29 -32.21
CA ILE A 470 8.26 11.53 -31.82
C ILE A 470 8.01 10.45 -32.85
N LYS A 471 8.33 9.23 -32.47
CA LYS A 471 8.22 8.05 -33.35
C LYS A 471 6.88 7.34 -33.27
N ARG A 472 6.09 7.52 -32.19
CA ARG A 472 4.95 6.63 -31.89
C ARG A 472 3.72 7.37 -31.37
N ASN A 473 2.58 7.08 -32.02
CA ASN A 473 1.18 7.19 -31.53
C ASN A 473 0.84 8.37 -30.64
N PHE A 474 1.21 9.59 -31.02
CA PHE A 474 0.93 10.80 -30.24
C PHE A 474 -0.59 11.02 -30.03
N PHE A 475 -1.40 10.78 -31.08
CA PHE A 475 -2.85 10.98 -31.11
C PHE A 475 -3.65 9.71 -31.47
N ASN A 476 -3.07 8.52 -31.43
CA ASN A 476 -3.81 7.33 -31.83
C ASN A 476 -5.01 7.06 -30.90
N GLY A 477 -6.18 6.78 -31.47
CA GLY A 477 -7.41 6.54 -30.69
C GLY A 477 -7.96 7.76 -29.97
N ILE A 478 -7.62 8.97 -30.38
CA ILE A 478 -8.25 10.20 -29.88
C ILE A 478 -9.66 10.36 -30.47
N ASN A 479 -10.52 11.19 -29.86
CA ASN A 479 -11.84 11.54 -30.39
C ASN A 479 -11.73 11.92 -31.89
N PRO A 480 -12.63 11.45 -32.78
CA PRO A 480 -12.55 11.76 -34.19
C PRO A 480 -12.86 13.23 -34.54
N LYS A 481 -13.42 13.99 -33.60
CA LYS A 481 -13.76 15.44 -33.82
C LYS A 481 -13.34 16.26 -32.61
N GLY A 482 -12.74 17.41 -32.86
CA GLY A 482 -12.32 18.33 -31.80
C GLY A 482 -11.67 19.59 -32.32
N LYS A 483 -11.15 20.40 -31.39
CA LYS A 483 -10.40 21.62 -31.66
C LYS A 483 -9.02 21.54 -31.04
N ILE A 484 -8.00 21.87 -31.79
CA ILE A 484 -6.63 21.93 -31.28
C ILE A 484 -6.08 23.35 -31.57
N TYR A 485 -5.56 23.95 -30.49
CA TYR A 485 -4.81 25.21 -30.57
C TYR A 485 -3.32 24.88 -30.66
N ILE A 486 -2.65 25.32 -31.72
CA ILE A 486 -1.30 24.89 -32.07
C ILE A 486 -0.51 26.05 -32.70
N ASN A 487 0.79 26.08 -32.46
CA ASN A 487 1.73 26.91 -33.20
C ASN A 487 2.56 26.01 -34.12
N PHE A 488 2.29 26.10 -35.45
CA PHE A 488 2.90 25.20 -36.44
C PHE A 488 4.42 25.38 -36.55
N ASP A 489 4.94 26.58 -36.27
CA ASP A 489 6.38 26.85 -36.35
C ASP A 489 7.22 26.17 -35.25
N LYS A 490 6.57 25.77 -34.15
CA LYS A 490 7.21 25.18 -33.00
C LYS A 490 7.05 23.65 -32.89
N VAL A 491 6.25 23.07 -33.78
CA VAL A 491 5.89 21.65 -33.68
C VAL A 491 6.64 20.83 -34.72
N SER A 492 7.24 19.72 -34.27
CA SER A 492 8.01 18.83 -35.14
C SER A 492 7.15 18.18 -36.24
N ASN A 493 7.80 17.83 -37.35
CA ASN A 493 7.18 17.10 -38.45
C ASN A 493 6.58 15.73 -38.00
N GLY A 494 7.13 15.14 -36.97
CA GLY A 494 6.64 13.90 -36.36
C GLY A 494 5.23 14.03 -35.80
N ILE A 495 4.95 15.15 -35.11
CA ILE A 495 3.60 15.48 -34.60
C ILE A 495 2.67 15.89 -35.74
N LEU A 496 3.13 16.75 -36.65
CA LEU A 496 2.30 17.24 -37.77
C LEU A 496 1.74 16.09 -38.60
N LYS A 497 2.50 15.05 -38.87
CA LYS A 497 2.05 13.84 -39.58
C LYS A 497 1.00 13.02 -38.85
N GLN A 498 0.89 13.16 -37.54
CA GLN A 498 -0.01 12.41 -36.67
C GLN A 498 -1.24 13.21 -36.23
N LEU A 499 -1.37 14.48 -36.68
CA LEU A 499 -2.54 15.33 -36.35
C LEU A 499 -3.85 14.62 -36.73
N PRO A 500 -4.88 14.65 -35.87
CA PRO A 500 -6.13 13.92 -36.09
C PRO A 500 -6.93 14.58 -37.22
N ARG A 501 -7.27 13.83 -38.29
CA ARG A 501 -7.86 14.34 -39.56
C ARG A 501 -9.21 15.05 -39.41
N GLY A 502 -9.95 14.82 -38.34
CA GLY A 502 -11.29 15.38 -38.13
C GLY A 502 -11.31 16.58 -37.19
N TRP A 503 -10.14 17.08 -36.77
CA TRP A 503 -10.04 18.21 -35.86
C TRP A 503 -9.91 19.53 -36.55
N GLU A 504 -10.50 20.59 -35.95
CA GLU A 504 -10.31 21.99 -36.35
C GLU A 504 -8.96 22.48 -35.75
N PHE A 505 -8.10 23.00 -36.62
CA PHE A 505 -6.80 23.55 -36.23
C PHE A 505 -6.91 25.06 -36.10
N ILE A 506 -6.55 25.61 -34.94
CA ILE A 506 -6.55 27.04 -34.65
C ILE A 506 -5.11 27.42 -34.33
N GLU A 507 -4.53 28.22 -35.25
CA GLU A 507 -3.17 28.70 -35.08
C GLU A 507 -3.11 29.82 -34.03
N LYS A 508 -2.10 29.77 -33.16
CA LYS A 508 -1.83 30.76 -32.11
C LYS A 508 -0.36 31.17 -32.09
#